data_a515600d13fcda9dc93ad5a60b9b7c6a
#
_entry.id   a515600d13fcda9dc93ad5a60b9b7c6a
#
_cell.length_a   1.000
_cell.length_b   1.000
_cell.length_c   1.000
_cell.angle_alpha   90.00
_cell.angle_beta   90.00
_cell.angle_gamma   90.00
#
_symmetry.space_group_name_H-M   'P 1'
#
loop_
_entity.id
_entity.type
_entity.pdbx_description
1 polymer ?
#
loop_
_entity_poly.entity_id
_entity_poly.type
_entity_poly.pdbx_seq_one_letter_code
_entity_poly.pdbx_strand_id
1 'polypeptide(L)'
;MTTTTTTTTSDDGQKGSRNELFKVRTVTAFVTLEDSDFDGGAEVLRSKIHDTAGAIKAIQEKLGKGDGDGEGGYEVQTVRIATNPFPEYLLGNNHDDSNGKLRINMDVVRERLNAMDDCLEEHGIAFVSLGPANCPQTTKICTEIVGLASGRFSTSVQLPANDVALARVAAQTVLDNSKLGNPADGGLANFRFCVANLGPYVPFFPGAKSASKNDNPDESFRIRFAIGLENGALLKDLLLNDAGQSIANILPPKEAFSTSSSSSSFAAGFADAVRPIQTICETFVKRWEDDSSSSSTASLEYIGLDASFNPSLDDEGSVAAAVEVLKEVPRGFGGAGTIAATAAMTTAIQTRLPGNQNEDGFGFGIKLTGYNGLMLPLCEDQRLAQLASNGKLRMTDLLNVSSVCGVGIDTVPVPGDANIDELTSLYLDVAGLAERWNKPLSCRVFPVPNKTVGDMTTFDSPFLVNSKVLSLSS
;
A
#
# COMPACT_ATOMS: atom_id res chain seq x y z
N MET A 1 46.36 49.83 18.33
CA MET A 1 45.09 49.43 18.92
C MET A 1 44.10 49.15 17.75
N THR A 2 44.03 47.96 17.36
CA THR A 2 43.15 47.53 16.25
C THR A 2 42.06 46.66 16.87
N THR A 3 40.82 47.17 16.90
CA THR A 3 39.64 46.54 17.46
C THR A 3 39.09 45.58 16.41
N THR A 4 39.16 44.27 16.70
CA THR A 4 38.54 43.22 15.88
C THR A 4 37.12 43.02 16.40
N THR A 5 36.15 43.39 15.59
CA THR A 5 34.72 43.15 15.83
C THR A 5 34.38 41.73 15.37
N THR A 6 34.12 40.84 16.30
CA THR A 6 33.62 39.48 16.04
C THR A 6 32.10 39.57 15.82
N THR A 7 31.65 39.42 14.58
CA THR A 7 30.25 39.22 14.22
C THR A 7 29.93 37.77 14.46
N THR A 8 29.17 37.49 15.50
CA THR A 8 28.48 36.19 15.68
C THR A 8 27.27 36.17 14.76
N THR A 9 27.37 35.46 13.66
CA THR A 9 26.21 35.06 12.86
C THR A 9 25.51 33.95 13.62
N SER A 10 24.34 34.24 14.16
CA SER A 10 23.37 33.23 14.60
C SER A 10 22.90 32.51 13.35
N ASP A 11 23.36 31.27 13.17
CA ASP A 11 22.87 30.32 12.19
C ASP A 11 21.54 29.75 12.72
N ASP A 12 20.47 30.53 12.60
CA ASP A 12 19.11 30.05 12.67
C ASP A 12 18.87 29.26 11.37
N GLY A 13 19.29 27.99 11.38
CA GLY A 13 19.08 27.05 10.30
C GLY A 13 17.56 26.92 10.06
N GLN A 14 17.08 27.67 9.09
CA GLN A 14 15.75 27.52 8.50
C GLN A 14 15.66 26.07 8.02
N LYS A 15 15.01 25.18 8.78
CA LYS A 15 14.66 23.83 8.30
C LYS A 15 13.85 24.03 7.01
N GLY A 16 14.42 23.68 5.87
CA GLY A 16 13.72 23.69 4.60
C GLY A 16 12.40 22.88 4.72
N SER A 17 11.38 23.30 4.01
CA SER A 17 10.09 22.60 4.00
C SER A 17 10.32 21.13 3.64
N ARG A 18 9.81 20.19 4.44
CA ARG A 18 9.88 18.74 4.18
C ARG A 18 8.96 18.28 3.07
N ASN A 19 8.17 19.17 2.48
CA ASN A 19 7.19 18.85 1.44
C ASN A 19 7.84 18.27 0.17
N GLU A 20 9.12 18.56 -0.08
CA GLU A 20 9.86 18.02 -1.22
C GLU A 20 10.43 16.60 -0.97
N LEU A 21 10.41 16.12 0.29
CA LEU A 21 10.97 14.82 0.67
C LEU A 21 9.98 13.66 0.51
N PHE A 22 8.76 13.95 0.10
CA PHE A 22 7.74 12.91 -0.15
C PHE A 22 6.72 13.39 -1.18
N LYS A 23 5.99 12.39 -1.72
CA LYS A 23 4.92 12.61 -2.69
C LYS A 23 3.65 11.90 -2.22
N VAL A 24 2.52 12.33 -2.69
CA VAL A 24 1.28 11.56 -2.58
C VAL A 24 1.29 10.49 -3.66
N ARG A 25 1.64 9.24 -3.27
CA ARG A 25 1.69 8.10 -4.18
C ARG A 25 0.32 7.81 -4.78
N THR A 26 -0.72 7.93 -3.95
CA THR A 26 -2.09 7.67 -4.39
C THR A 26 -3.15 8.39 -3.56
N VAL A 27 -4.20 8.83 -4.25
CA VAL A 27 -5.52 9.06 -3.68
C VAL A 27 -6.37 7.85 -4.08
N THR A 28 -6.72 6.99 -3.13
CA THR A 28 -7.51 5.78 -3.38
C THR A 28 -8.92 5.95 -2.84
N ALA A 29 -9.91 5.91 -3.73
CA ALA A 29 -11.32 5.83 -3.35
C ALA A 29 -11.73 4.38 -3.09
N PHE A 30 -12.59 4.21 -2.11
CA PHE A 30 -13.21 2.92 -1.74
C PHE A 30 -14.70 3.02 -1.96
N VAL A 31 -15.22 2.15 -2.80
CA VAL A 31 -16.64 2.11 -3.18
C VAL A 31 -17.18 0.70 -3.03
N THR A 32 -18.46 0.60 -2.72
CA THR A 32 -19.17 -0.69 -2.65
C THR A 32 -20.04 -0.84 -3.87
N LEU A 33 -19.81 -1.92 -4.62
CA LEU A 33 -20.60 -2.32 -5.77
C LEU A 33 -21.51 -3.49 -5.41
N GLU A 34 -22.62 -3.59 -6.12
CA GLU A 34 -23.65 -4.60 -5.94
C GLU A 34 -23.96 -5.29 -7.27
N ASP A 35 -24.51 -6.49 -7.18
CA ASP A 35 -24.96 -7.24 -8.35
C ASP A 35 -25.94 -6.43 -9.21
N SER A 36 -26.87 -5.72 -8.55
CA SER A 36 -27.86 -4.85 -9.19
C SER A 36 -27.28 -3.63 -9.92
N ASP A 37 -26.04 -3.24 -9.67
CA ASP A 37 -25.39 -2.12 -10.37
C ASP A 37 -25.17 -2.40 -11.86
N PHE A 38 -25.20 -3.69 -12.24
CA PHE A 38 -25.04 -4.14 -13.62
C PHE A 38 -26.37 -4.35 -14.36
N ASP A 39 -27.49 -4.19 -13.67
CA ASP A 39 -28.81 -4.30 -14.30
C ASP A 39 -29.12 -3.13 -15.24
N GLY A 40 -30.02 -3.33 -16.19
CA GLY A 40 -30.52 -2.24 -17.06
C GLY A 40 -29.47 -1.55 -17.93
N GLY A 41 -28.36 -2.23 -18.28
CA GLY A 41 -27.28 -1.64 -19.08
C GLY A 41 -26.20 -0.95 -18.25
N ALA A 42 -26.11 -1.27 -16.97
CA ALA A 42 -25.08 -0.77 -16.04
C ALA A 42 -25.13 0.75 -15.78
N GLU A 43 -26.31 1.37 -15.86
CA GLU A 43 -26.45 2.82 -15.62
C GLU A 43 -26.08 3.23 -14.19
N VAL A 44 -26.44 2.41 -13.20
CA VAL A 44 -26.08 2.65 -11.80
C VAL A 44 -24.57 2.55 -11.59
N LEU A 45 -23.92 1.54 -12.19
CA LEU A 45 -22.48 1.42 -12.21
C LEU A 45 -21.81 2.67 -12.80
N ARG A 46 -22.29 3.13 -13.96
CA ARG A 46 -21.76 4.35 -14.61
C ARG A 46 -21.87 5.57 -13.71
N SER A 47 -23.00 5.76 -13.04
CA SER A 47 -23.20 6.85 -12.10
C SER A 47 -22.24 6.76 -10.92
N LYS A 48 -22.10 5.60 -10.27
CA LYS A 48 -21.18 5.39 -9.16
C LYS A 48 -19.72 5.65 -9.56
N ILE A 49 -19.29 5.17 -10.73
CA ILE A 49 -17.92 5.40 -11.24
C ILE A 49 -17.71 6.88 -11.59
N HIS A 50 -18.68 7.53 -12.23
CA HIS A 50 -18.63 8.95 -12.55
C HIS A 50 -18.42 9.80 -11.30
N ASP A 51 -19.27 9.63 -10.30
CA ASP A 51 -19.20 10.39 -9.03
C ASP A 51 -17.86 10.14 -8.32
N THR A 52 -17.42 8.89 -8.27
CA THR A 52 -16.15 8.51 -7.65
C THR A 52 -14.97 9.14 -8.37
N ALA A 53 -14.91 9.04 -9.69
CA ALA A 53 -13.83 9.61 -10.49
C ALA A 53 -13.79 11.14 -10.38
N GLY A 54 -14.95 11.78 -10.36
CA GLY A 54 -15.08 13.22 -10.14
C GLY A 54 -14.51 13.64 -8.78
N ALA A 55 -14.90 12.95 -7.71
CA ALA A 55 -14.44 13.24 -6.35
C ALA A 55 -12.92 13.09 -6.21
N ILE A 56 -12.33 11.95 -6.63
CA ILE A 56 -10.88 11.74 -6.44
C ILE A 56 -10.02 12.65 -7.30
N LYS A 57 -10.47 13.04 -8.49
CA LYS A 57 -9.79 14.03 -9.33
C LYS A 57 -9.83 15.42 -8.72
N ALA A 58 -10.96 15.82 -8.13
CA ALA A 58 -11.07 17.08 -7.42
C ALA A 58 -10.16 17.14 -6.19
N ILE A 59 -10.02 16.03 -5.45
CA ILE A 59 -9.06 15.90 -4.34
C ILE A 59 -7.61 15.98 -4.85
N GLN A 60 -7.29 15.28 -5.95
CA GLN A 60 -5.97 15.34 -6.59
C GLN A 60 -5.61 16.78 -6.95
N GLU A 61 -6.53 17.51 -7.59
CA GLU A 61 -6.34 18.90 -7.98
C GLU A 61 -6.15 19.81 -6.76
N LYS A 62 -6.93 19.60 -5.68
CA LYS A 62 -6.81 20.38 -4.45
C LYS A 62 -5.48 20.14 -3.75
N LEU A 63 -5.02 18.89 -3.67
CA LEU A 63 -3.69 18.55 -3.13
C LEU A 63 -2.58 19.16 -3.99
N GLY A 64 -2.72 19.14 -5.31
CA GLY A 64 -1.75 19.73 -6.23
C GLY A 64 -1.63 21.25 -6.13
N LYS A 65 -2.70 21.94 -5.71
CA LYS A 65 -2.70 23.41 -5.52
C LYS A 65 -2.26 23.85 -4.13
N GLY A 66 -2.25 22.96 -3.14
CA GLY A 66 -2.03 23.33 -1.76
C GLY A 66 -3.15 24.22 -1.16
N ASP A 67 -2.88 24.84 -0.02
CA ASP A 67 -3.87 25.68 0.70
C ASP A 67 -4.00 27.12 0.19
N GLY A 68 -3.24 27.50 -0.82
CA GLY A 68 -3.34 28.84 -1.43
C GLY A 68 -2.54 29.95 -0.73
N ASP A 69 -2.01 29.70 0.45
CA ASP A 69 -1.25 30.67 1.27
C ASP A 69 0.29 30.57 1.10
N GLY A 70 0.76 29.91 0.02
CA GLY A 70 2.16 29.99 -0.40
C GLY A 70 3.04 28.78 -0.12
N GLU A 71 2.56 27.74 0.51
CA GLU A 71 3.25 26.44 0.48
C GLU A 71 2.83 25.68 -0.79
N GLY A 72 3.82 25.24 -1.59
CA GLY A 72 3.61 24.53 -2.84
C GLY A 72 2.75 23.30 -2.65
N GLY A 73 1.94 22.97 -3.66
CA GLY A 73 1.11 21.78 -3.64
C GLY A 73 1.93 20.50 -3.69
N TYR A 74 1.28 19.38 -3.42
CA TYR A 74 1.90 18.06 -3.43
C TYR A 74 1.82 17.42 -4.81
N GLU A 75 2.89 16.75 -5.25
CA GLU A 75 2.81 15.86 -6.41
C GLU A 75 1.92 14.67 -6.07
N VAL A 76 0.81 14.50 -6.79
CA VAL A 76 -0.06 13.33 -6.69
C VAL A 76 0.17 12.44 -7.89
N GLN A 77 0.81 11.28 -7.68
CA GLN A 77 1.23 10.41 -8.77
C GLN A 77 0.06 9.67 -9.41
N THR A 78 -0.90 9.15 -8.61
CA THR A 78 -2.02 8.37 -9.13
C THR A 78 -3.31 8.61 -8.35
N VAL A 79 -4.45 8.46 -9.07
CA VAL A 79 -5.76 8.27 -8.46
C VAL A 79 -6.23 6.84 -8.76
N ARG A 80 -6.86 6.19 -7.77
CA ARG A 80 -7.21 4.77 -7.82
C ARG A 80 -8.59 4.53 -7.24
N ILE A 81 -9.24 3.45 -7.69
CA ILE A 81 -10.51 2.96 -7.14
C ILE A 81 -10.31 1.55 -6.60
N ALA A 82 -10.78 1.28 -5.40
CA ALA A 82 -10.85 -0.04 -4.81
C ALA A 82 -12.29 -0.38 -4.46
N THR A 83 -12.74 -1.57 -4.83
CA THR A 83 -14.10 -2.03 -4.56
C THR A 83 -14.13 -3.05 -3.41
N ASN A 84 -15.33 -3.43 -2.97
CA ASN A 84 -15.55 -4.57 -2.10
C ASN A 84 -15.13 -5.89 -2.79
N PRO A 85 -15.09 -7.03 -2.07
CA PRO A 85 -14.72 -8.31 -2.67
C PRO A 85 -15.52 -8.60 -3.96
N PHE A 86 -14.83 -8.81 -5.07
CA PHE A 86 -15.46 -8.98 -6.38
C PHE A 86 -16.49 -10.12 -6.47
N PRO A 87 -16.41 -11.19 -5.66
CA PRO A 87 -17.46 -12.21 -5.68
C PRO A 87 -18.86 -11.68 -5.30
N GLU A 88 -18.94 -10.56 -4.61
CA GLU A 88 -20.20 -9.96 -4.17
C GLU A 88 -20.97 -9.28 -5.31
N TYR A 89 -20.32 -8.96 -6.44
CA TYR A 89 -20.96 -8.20 -7.52
C TYR A 89 -20.59 -8.65 -8.94
N LEU A 90 -19.47 -9.38 -9.14
CA LEU A 90 -19.05 -9.81 -10.49
C LEU A 90 -19.69 -11.12 -10.94
N LEU A 91 -20.10 -11.97 -10.00
CA LEU A 91 -20.51 -13.34 -10.34
C LEU A 91 -21.94 -13.44 -10.88
N GLY A 92 -22.77 -12.42 -10.67
CA GLY A 92 -24.20 -12.45 -11.00
C GLY A 92 -25.01 -13.36 -10.05
N ASN A 93 -26.24 -13.60 -10.40
CA ASN A 93 -27.13 -14.53 -9.67
C ASN A 93 -26.67 -15.99 -9.84
N ASN A 94 -25.50 -16.30 -9.24
CA ASN A 94 -25.02 -17.68 -9.27
C ASN A 94 -25.77 -18.52 -8.23
N HIS A 95 -26.40 -19.56 -8.71
CA HIS A 95 -27.00 -20.56 -7.86
C HIS A 95 -25.97 -21.65 -7.54
N ASP A 96 -25.90 -22.02 -6.26
CA ASP A 96 -25.24 -23.26 -5.90
C ASP A 96 -25.87 -24.40 -6.69
N ASP A 97 -25.05 -25.30 -7.20
CA ASP A 97 -25.60 -26.53 -7.79
C ASP A 97 -26.28 -27.37 -6.70
N SER A 98 -26.98 -28.44 -7.12
CA SER A 98 -27.68 -29.35 -6.21
C SER A 98 -26.80 -29.96 -5.11
N ASN A 99 -25.47 -29.77 -5.19
CA ASN A 99 -24.43 -30.22 -4.23
C ASN A 99 -23.85 -29.07 -3.42
N GLY A 100 -24.38 -27.84 -3.49
CA GLY A 100 -23.87 -26.67 -2.78
C GLY A 100 -22.55 -26.15 -3.34
N LYS A 101 -22.19 -26.50 -4.57
CA LYS A 101 -20.95 -25.99 -5.22
C LYS A 101 -21.29 -24.78 -6.06
N LEU A 102 -20.57 -23.69 -5.78
CA LEU A 102 -20.65 -22.42 -6.54
C LEU A 102 -20.36 -22.69 -8.03
N ARG A 103 -21.35 -22.43 -8.90
CA ARG A 103 -21.17 -22.42 -10.35
C ARG A 103 -20.94 -20.99 -10.83
N ILE A 104 -19.79 -20.76 -11.46
CA ILE A 104 -19.42 -19.46 -11.98
C ILE A 104 -19.67 -19.43 -13.47
N ASN A 105 -20.48 -18.47 -13.93
CA ASN A 105 -20.66 -18.19 -15.34
C ASN A 105 -19.60 -17.18 -15.80
N MET A 106 -18.56 -17.67 -16.47
CA MET A 106 -17.45 -16.82 -16.94
C MET A 106 -17.87 -15.80 -17.99
N ASP A 107 -18.93 -16.03 -18.74
CA ASP A 107 -19.41 -15.05 -19.73
C ASP A 107 -20.03 -13.84 -19.04
N VAL A 108 -20.76 -14.04 -17.95
CA VAL A 108 -21.27 -12.95 -17.10
C VAL A 108 -20.11 -12.18 -16.45
N VAL A 109 -19.11 -12.89 -15.94
CA VAL A 109 -17.91 -12.23 -15.35
C VAL A 109 -17.22 -11.34 -16.37
N ARG A 110 -17.00 -11.84 -17.61
CA ARG A 110 -16.36 -11.06 -18.67
C ARG A 110 -17.20 -9.87 -19.13
N GLU A 111 -18.50 -10.05 -19.28
CA GLU A 111 -19.43 -8.98 -19.63
C GLU A 111 -19.36 -7.85 -18.61
N ARG A 112 -19.42 -8.16 -17.31
CA ARG A 112 -19.33 -7.19 -16.23
C ARG A 112 -17.97 -6.50 -16.14
N LEU A 113 -16.89 -7.25 -16.31
CA LEU A 113 -15.54 -6.69 -16.37
C LEU A 113 -15.39 -5.70 -17.54
N ASN A 114 -15.91 -6.04 -18.73
CA ASN A 114 -15.87 -5.13 -19.88
C ASN A 114 -16.72 -3.88 -19.63
N ALA A 115 -17.91 -4.01 -19.06
CA ALA A 115 -18.75 -2.86 -18.72
C ALA A 115 -18.06 -1.92 -17.71
N MET A 116 -17.34 -2.49 -16.73
CA MET A 116 -16.54 -1.69 -15.81
C MET A 116 -15.36 -1.02 -16.51
N ASP A 117 -14.64 -1.74 -17.38
CA ASP A 117 -13.48 -1.24 -18.09
C ASP A 117 -13.83 -0.05 -18.98
N ASP A 118 -14.95 -0.16 -19.74
CA ASP A 118 -15.49 0.92 -20.56
C ASP A 118 -15.79 2.18 -19.72
N CYS A 119 -16.49 2.02 -18.58
CA CYS A 119 -16.80 3.14 -17.69
C CYS A 119 -15.54 3.82 -17.13
N LEU A 120 -14.55 3.03 -16.74
CA LEU A 120 -13.30 3.52 -16.16
C LEU A 120 -12.44 4.23 -17.21
N GLU A 121 -12.44 3.74 -18.45
CA GLU A 121 -11.74 4.36 -19.57
C GLU A 121 -12.34 5.73 -19.90
N GLU A 122 -13.67 5.86 -19.95
CA GLU A 122 -14.38 7.13 -20.14
C GLU A 122 -13.94 8.20 -19.12
N HIS A 123 -13.61 7.78 -17.91
CA HIS A 123 -13.15 8.67 -16.84
C HIS A 123 -11.63 8.71 -16.65
N GLY A 124 -10.85 8.03 -17.50
CA GLY A 124 -9.38 8.02 -17.44
C GLY A 124 -8.83 7.46 -16.12
N ILE A 125 -9.51 6.50 -15.50
CA ILE A 125 -9.03 5.79 -14.31
C ILE A 125 -8.19 4.60 -14.75
N ALA A 126 -6.90 4.64 -14.46
CA ALA A 126 -5.94 3.64 -14.92
C ALA A 126 -5.74 2.47 -13.94
N PHE A 127 -6.12 2.61 -12.67
CA PHE A 127 -5.84 1.61 -11.64
C PHE A 127 -7.09 1.32 -10.80
N VAL A 128 -7.52 0.05 -10.82
CA VAL A 128 -8.67 -0.42 -10.05
C VAL A 128 -8.36 -1.74 -9.37
N SER A 129 -8.63 -1.84 -8.07
CA SER A 129 -8.59 -3.11 -7.34
C SER A 129 -10.01 -3.61 -7.10
N LEU A 130 -10.30 -4.83 -7.57
CA LEU A 130 -11.63 -5.43 -7.49
C LEU A 130 -11.89 -6.13 -6.13
N GLY A 131 -11.02 -5.87 -5.13
CA GLY A 131 -11.07 -6.60 -3.87
C GLY A 131 -10.65 -8.07 -4.02
N PRO A 132 -10.73 -8.86 -2.94
CA PRO A 132 -10.20 -10.20 -2.91
C PRO A 132 -11.20 -11.29 -3.33
N ALA A 133 -10.65 -12.39 -3.86
CA ALA A 133 -11.24 -13.69 -3.76
C ALA A 133 -11.16 -14.23 -2.32
N ASN A 134 -12.12 -15.04 -1.90
CA ASN A 134 -12.21 -15.59 -0.55
C ASN A 134 -12.43 -17.11 -0.49
N CYS A 135 -12.43 -17.79 -1.64
CA CYS A 135 -12.55 -19.23 -1.73
C CYS A 135 -11.82 -19.78 -2.97
N PRO A 136 -11.51 -21.10 -3.01
CA PRO A 136 -10.80 -21.71 -4.13
C PRO A 136 -11.44 -21.52 -5.50
N GLN A 137 -12.78 -21.44 -5.58
CA GLN A 137 -13.50 -21.29 -6.84
C GLN A 137 -13.32 -19.87 -7.40
N THR A 138 -13.48 -18.83 -6.57
CA THR A 138 -13.33 -17.43 -6.97
C THR A 138 -11.86 -17.06 -7.21
N THR A 139 -10.92 -17.68 -6.50
CA THR A 139 -9.47 -17.44 -6.72
C THR A 139 -9.03 -17.75 -8.14
N LYS A 140 -9.66 -18.74 -8.81
CA LYS A 140 -9.36 -19.07 -10.21
C LYS A 140 -9.73 -17.96 -11.20
N ILE A 141 -10.65 -17.06 -10.83
CA ILE A 141 -11.06 -15.91 -11.65
C ILE A 141 -9.97 -14.84 -11.65
N CYS A 142 -9.11 -14.80 -10.63
CA CYS A 142 -8.08 -13.78 -10.53
C CYS A 142 -7.16 -13.74 -11.76
N THR A 143 -6.85 -14.90 -12.36
CA THR A 143 -6.05 -14.97 -13.60
C THR A 143 -6.79 -14.34 -14.78
N GLU A 144 -8.09 -14.50 -14.89
CA GLU A 144 -8.91 -13.83 -15.91
C GLU A 144 -8.90 -12.30 -15.71
N ILE A 145 -9.06 -11.85 -14.47
CA ILE A 145 -9.06 -10.43 -14.12
C ILE A 145 -7.71 -9.77 -14.49
N VAL A 146 -6.60 -10.33 -14.05
CA VAL A 146 -5.28 -9.75 -14.35
C VAL A 146 -4.85 -9.95 -15.80
N GLY A 147 -5.48 -10.89 -16.51
CA GLY A 147 -5.24 -11.18 -17.92
C GLY A 147 -5.93 -10.22 -18.90
N LEU A 148 -6.81 -9.32 -18.43
CA LEU A 148 -7.49 -8.36 -19.29
C LEU A 148 -6.50 -7.42 -19.96
N ALA A 149 -6.74 -7.16 -21.25
CA ALA A 149 -5.83 -6.42 -22.12
C ALA A 149 -5.60 -4.96 -21.68
N SER A 150 -6.60 -4.34 -21.02
CA SER A 150 -6.47 -2.97 -20.51
C SER A 150 -5.38 -2.81 -19.44
N GLY A 151 -5.03 -3.90 -18.75
CA GLY A 151 -4.03 -3.86 -17.67
C GLY A 151 -4.45 -3.04 -16.44
N ARG A 152 -5.67 -2.59 -16.36
CA ARG A 152 -6.22 -1.68 -15.37
C ARG A 152 -6.54 -2.35 -14.04
N PHE A 153 -6.99 -3.60 -14.11
CA PHE A 153 -7.50 -4.32 -12.96
C PHE A 153 -6.42 -5.07 -12.18
N SER A 154 -6.52 -4.96 -10.87
CA SER A 154 -5.79 -5.77 -9.90
C SER A 154 -6.77 -6.49 -8.95
N THR A 155 -6.30 -7.53 -8.32
CA THR A 155 -7.08 -8.31 -7.36
C THR A 155 -6.17 -9.02 -6.37
N SER A 156 -6.75 -9.63 -5.34
CA SER A 156 -6.03 -10.37 -4.32
C SER A 156 -6.79 -11.60 -3.85
N VAL A 157 -6.17 -12.38 -2.98
CA VAL A 157 -6.83 -13.46 -2.24
C VAL A 157 -6.77 -13.12 -0.77
N GLN A 158 -7.93 -13.09 -0.09
CA GLN A 158 -7.99 -12.98 1.37
C GLN A 158 -7.77 -14.36 1.97
N LEU A 159 -6.59 -14.58 2.56
CA LEU A 159 -6.15 -15.90 3.05
C LEU A 159 -6.17 -15.97 4.58
N PRO A 160 -7.06 -16.79 5.17
CA PRO A 160 -6.95 -17.19 6.57
C PRO A 160 -5.72 -18.07 6.81
N ALA A 161 -5.10 -17.99 8.00
CA ALA A 161 -3.84 -18.68 8.32
C ALA A 161 -3.89 -20.22 8.23
N ASN A 162 -5.07 -20.82 8.36
CA ASN A 162 -5.25 -22.27 8.36
C ASN A 162 -5.92 -22.82 7.10
N ASP A 163 -6.20 -22.00 6.09
CA ASP A 163 -6.81 -22.45 4.84
C ASP A 163 -5.76 -22.90 3.82
N VAL A 164 -5.23 -24.11 4.03
CA VAL A 164 -4.24 -24.75 3.16
C VAL A 164 -4.77 -24.94 1.73
N ALA A 165 -6.06 -25.23 1.58
CA ALA A 165 -6.65 -25.45 0.27
C ALA A 165 -6.69 -24.16 -0.54
N LEU A 166 -7.09 -23.06 0.06
CA LEU A 166 -7.08 -21.73 -0.56
C LEU A 166 -5.65 -21.27 -0.87
N ALA A 167 -4.72 -21.45 0.07
CA ALA A 167 -3.30 -21.11 -0.12
C ALA A 167 -2.71 -21.85 -1.34
N ARG A 168 -3.02 -23.13 -1.50
CA ARG A 168 -2.58 -23.93 -2.65
C ARG A 168 -3.16 -23.43 -3.97
N VAL A 169 -4.42 -23.05 -4.00
CA VAL A 169 -5.04 -22.48 -5.23
C VAL A 169 -4.43 -21.11 -5.54
N ALA A 170 -4.16 -20.29 -4.53
CA ALA A 170 -3.47 -19.01 -4.71
C ALA A 170 -2.03 -19.19 -5.25
N ALA A 171 -1.30 -20.21 -4.76
CA ALA A 171 0.02 -20.59 -5.27
C ALA A 171 -0.05 -21.03 -6.74
N GLN A 172 -1.06 -21.78 -7.14
CA GLN A 172 -1.28 -22.12 -8.54
C GLN A 172 -1.62 -20.88 -9.37
N THR A 173 -2.45 -19.98 -8.85
CA THR A 173 -2.85 -18.73 -9.53
C THR A 173 -1.64 -17.85 -9.84
N VAL A 174 -0.69 -17.68 -8.90
CA VAL A 174 0.51 -16.88 -9.16
C VAL A 174 1.41 -17.50 -10.23
N LEU A 175 1.49 -18.84 -10.29
CA LEU A 175 2.21 -19.56 -11.35
C LEU A 175 1.50 -19.43 -12.71
N ASP A 176 0.18 -19.41 -12.74
CA ASP A 176 -0.58 -19.24 -13.97
C ASP A 176 -0.51 -17.79 -14.47
N ASN A 177 -0.60 -16.81 -13.57
CA ASN A 177 -0.40 -15.40 -13.89
C ASN A 177 0.98 -15.14 -14.51
N SER A 178 2.02 -15.83 -14.05
CA SER A 178 3.38 -15.64 -14.60
C SER A 178 3.53 -16.02 -16.09
N LYS A 179 2.55 -16.77 -16.62
CA LYS A 179 2.50 -17.20 -18.03
C LYS A 179 1.70 -16.25 -18.91
N LEU A 180 1.02 -15.25 -18.32
CA LEU A 180 0.26 -14.26 -19.06
C LEU A 180 1.18 -13.25 -19.73
N GLY A 181 0.78 -12.79 -20.93
CA GLY A 181 1.53 -11.81 -21.70
C GLY A 181 2.76 -12.38 -22.38
N ASN A 182 3.75 -11.51 -22.67
CA ASN A 182 5.00 -11.91 -23.28
C ASN A 182 5.94 -12.54 -22.23
N PRO A 183 6.52 -13.71 -22.47
CA PRO A 183 7.53 -14.30 -21.56
C PRO A 183 8.72 -13.39 -21.26
N ALA A 184 9.04 -12.45 -22.16
CA ALA A 184 10.07 -11.44 -21.93
C ALA A 184 9.70 -10.44 -20.81
N ASP A 185 8.41 -10.27 -20.50
CA ASP A 185 7.93 -9.36 -19.47
C ASP A 185 8.14 -9.90 -18.05
N GLY A 186 8.72 -11.10 -17.92
CA GLY A 186 9.19 -11.63 -16.64
C GLY A 186 8.10 -11.95 -15.62
N GLY A 187 6.87 -12.28 -16.08
CA GLY A 187 5.77 -12.63 -15.17
C GLY A 187 5.10 -11.42 -14.49
N LEU A 188 5.20 -10.23 -15.10
CA LEU A 188 4.70 -8.96 -14.58
C LEU A 188 3.19 -8.91 -14.34
N ALA A 189 2.39 -9.86 -14.84
CA ALA A 189 0.97 -9.94 -14.48
C ALA A 189 0.77 -10.04 -12.96
N ASN A 190 1.71 -10.66 -12.23
CA ASN A 190 1.70 -10.72 -10.77
C ASN A 190 1.97 -9.38 -10.07
N PHE A 191 2.35 -8.33 -10.79
CA PHE A 191 2.37 -6.97 -10.24
C PHE A 191 0.97 -6.53 -9.78
N ARG A 192 -0.08 -7.10 -10.41
CA ARG A 192 -1.49 -6.81 -10.15
C ARG A 192 -2.19 -7.89 -9.30
N PHE A 193 -1.43 -8.78 -8.65
CA PHE A 193 -1.96 -9.87 -7.82
C PHE A 193 -1.16 -10.05 -6.54
N CYS A 194 -1.82 -10.26 -5.40
CA CYS A 194 -1.18 -10.68 -4.16
C CYS A 194 -2.08 -11.61 -3.35
N VAL A 195 -1.46 -12.34 -2.43
CA VAL A 195 -2.16 -13.04 -1.35
C VAL A 195 -2.05 -12.17 -0.09
N ALA A 196 -3.15 -11.97 0.61
CA ALA A 196 -3.20 -11.00 1.69
C ALA A 196 -4.12 -11.43 2.84
N ASN A 197 -3.85 -10.90 4.02
CA ASN A 197 -4.78 -10.89 5.13
C ASN A 197 -4.91 -9.43 5.59
N LEU A 198 -5.91 -8.73 5.03
CA LEU A 198 -6.07 -7.28 5.17
C LEU A 198 -7.47 -6.92 5.64
N GLY A 199 -7.56 -5.88 6.48
CA GLY A 199 -8.78 -5.12 6.70
C GLY A 199 -9.19 -4.30 5.46
N PRO A 200 -10.37 -3.66 5.48
CA PRO A 200 -10.77 -2.71 4.45
C PRO A 200 -9.92 -1.43 4.51
N TYR A 201 -9.97 -0.66 3.42
CA TYR A 201 -9.42 0.70 3.34
C TYR A 201 -7.89 0.80 3.36
N VAL A 202 -7.19 -0.24 2.91
CA VAL A 202 -5.76 -0.17 2.59
C VAL A 202 -5.62 0.50 1.22
N PRO A 203 -4.89 1.64 1.07
CA PRO A 203 -4.85 2.38 -0.18
C PRO A 203 -3.92 1.79 -1.24
N PHE A 204 -3.05 0.85 -0.88
CA PHE A 204 -2.02 0.32 -1.77
C PHE A 204 -2.46 -0.94 -2.49
N PHE A 205 -2.17 -0.99 -3.78
CA PHE A 205 -2.49 -2.10 -4.68
C PHE A 205 -1.38 -3.16 -4.67
N PRO A 206 -1.73 -4.43 -4.98
CA PRO A 206 -3.05 -4.93 -5.41
C PRO A 206 -4.00 -5.32 -4.28
N GLY A 207 -3.60 -5.23 -3.01
CA GLY A 207 -4.39 -5.67 -1.86
C GLY A 207 -5.54 -4.73 -1.43
N ALA A 208 -5.63 -3.54 -2.04
CA ALA A 208 -6.67 -2.55 -1.70
C ALA A 208 -8.09 -3.10 -1.86
N LYS A 209 -8.94 -2.82 -0.89
CA LYS A 209 -10.38 -3.19 -0.92
C LYS A 209 -11.23 -2.25 -0.09
N SER A 210 -12.49 -2.09 -0.49
CA SER A 210 -13.55 -1.52 0.34
C SER A 210 -14.07 -2.55 1.35
N ALA A 211 -14.90 -2.11 2.30
CA ALA A 211 -15.64 -3.01 3.16
C ALA A 211 -16.63 -3.87 2.35
N SER A 212 -16.92 -5.06 2.84
CA SER A 212 -17.97 -5.91 2.29
C SER A 212 -19.34 -5.26 2.44
N LYS A 213 -20.24 -5.44 1.46
CA LYS A 213 -21.63 -5.02 1.59
C LYS A 213 -22.32 -5.68 2.79
N ASN A 214 -21.92 -6.90 3.11
CA ASN A 214 -22.48 -7.64 4.26
C ASN A 214 -22.11 -7.00 5.61
N ASP A 215 -21.03 -6.23 5.69
CA ASP A 215 -20.63 -5.52 6.92
C ASP A 215 -21.54 -4.30 7.18
N ASN A 216 -22.11 -3.69 6.11
CA ASN A 216 -22.97 -2.51 6.18
C ASN A 216 -24.12 -2.59 5.17
N PRO A 217 -25.12 -3.47 5.36
CA PRO A 217 -26.15 -3.77 4.36
C PRO A 217 -27.07 -2.58 4.04
N ASP A 218 -27.31 -1.70 4.98
CA ASP A 218 -28.24 -0.56 4.86
C ASP A 218 -27.54 0.76 4.51
N GLU A 219 -26.24 0.73 4.21
CA GLU A 219 -25.49 1.94 3.92
C GLU A 219 -25.84 2.50 2.53
N SER A 220 -26.23 3.78 2.46
CA SER A 220 -26.37 4.51 1.20
C SER A 220 -25.00 4.64 0.51
N PHE A 221 -25.00 4.87 -0.81
CA PHE A 221 -23.76 5.03 -1.57
C PHE A 221 -22.88 6.15 -1.00
N ARG A 222 -21.67 5.77 -0.59
CA ARG A 222 -20.68 6.66 0.01
C ARG A 222 -19.31 6.40 -0.62
N ILE A 223 -18.62 7.48 -0.95
CA ILE A 223 -17.25 7.45 -1.44
C ILE A 223 -16.32 7.69 -0.24
N ARG A 224 -15.56 6.69 0.15
CA ARG A 224 -14.48 6.85 1.13
C ARG A 224 -13.17 6.99 0.41
N PHE A 225 -12.24 7.78 0.93
CA PHE A 225 -10.92 7.85 0.35
C PHE A 225 -9.81 7.92 1.39
N ALA A 226 -8.65 7.41 1.00
CA ALA A 226 -7.42 7.44 1.78
C ALA A 226 -6.24 7.92 0.93
N ILE A 227 -5.22 8.39 1.63
CA ILE A 227 -3.96 8.84 1.06
C ILE A 227 -2.88 7.80 1.31
N GLY A 228 -2.11 7.45 0.28
CA GLY A 228 -0.86 6.70 0.40
C GLY A 228 0.32 7.56 -0.02
N LEU A 229 1.44 7.41 0.67
CA LEU A 229 2.64 8.22 0.46
C LEU A 229 3.76 7.42 -0.23
N GLU A 230 4.67 8.14 -0.90
CA GLU A 230 6.02 7.72 -1.28
C GLU A 230 6.97 8.64 -0.52
N ASN A 231 7.70 8.12 0.47
CA ASN A 231 8.29 8.95 1.53
C ASN A 231 9.60 8.36 2.11
N GLY A 232 10.32 7.55 1.33
CA GLY A 232 11.60 6.99 1.77
C GLY A 232 12.66 8.06 2.08
N ALA A 233 12.70 9.16 1.29
CA ALA A 233 13.60 10.28 1.56
C ALA A 233 13.21 11.03 2.86
N LEU A 234 11.92 11.19 3.14
CA LEU A 234 11.45 11.73 4.42
C LEU A 234 11.89 10.82 5.59
N LEU A 235 11.78 9.49 5.45
CA LEU A 235 12.28 8.56 6.47
C LEU A 235 13.76 8.81 6.77
N LYS A 236 14.59 8.91 5.73
CA LYS A 236 16.02 9.16 5.88
C LYS A 236 16.29 10.47 6.63
N ASP A 237 15.59 11.54 6.28
CA ASP A 237 15.69 12.84 6.97
C ASP A 237 15.29 12.73 8.46
N LEU A 238 14.17 12.08 8.76
CA LEU A 238 13.71 11.89 10.14
C LEU A 238 14.70 11.10 10.98
N LEU A 239 15.31 10.05 10.42
CA LEU A 239 16.30 9.23 11.12
C LEU A 239 17.63 9.98 11.35
N LEU A 240 18.05 10.82 10.41
CA LEU A 240 19.26 11.61 10.54
C LEU A 240 19.08 12.77 11.53
N ASN A 241 17.99 13.52 11.40
CA ASN A 241 17.83 14.83 12.05
C ASN A 241 17.00 14.77 13.33
N ASP A 242 15.90 13.99 13.36
CA ASP A 242 15.03 13.94 14.54
C ASP A 242 15.37 12.76 15.47
N ALA A 243 15.77 11.61 14.92
CA ALA A 243 16.23 10.46 15.70
C ALA A 243 17.74 10.48 16.02
N GLY A 244 18.52 11.37 15.42
CA GLY A 244 19.97 11.46 15.64
C GLY A 244 20.71 10.14 15.36
N GLN A 245 20.22 9.37 14.39
CA GLN A 245 20.78 8.08 13.96
C GLN A 245 20.75 6.99 15.06
N SER A 246 19.81 7.05 16.00
CA SER A 246 19.69 6.04 17.06
C SER A 246 18.26 5.55 17.25
N ILE A 247 18.08 4.25 17.40
CA ILE A 247 16.81 3.59 17.71
C ILE A 247 16.21 4.14 19.02
N ALA A 248 17.04 4.48 20.01
CA ALA A 248 16.60 5.00 21.30
C ALA A 248 15.77 6.29 21.18
N ASN A 249 15.98 7.08 20.15
CA ASN A 249 15.29 8.35 19.91
C ASN A 249 14.06 8.21 18.98
N ILE A 250 13.89 7.06 18.32
CA ILE A 250 12.69 6.78 17.51
C ILE A 250 11.50 6.58 18.43
N LEU A 251 11.67 5.81 19.52
CA LEU A 251 10.64 5.51 20.50
C LEU A 251 11.22 5.69 21.91
N PRO A 252 11.39 6.93 22.38
CA PRO A 252 11.95 7.19 23.70
C PRO A 252 11.01 6.71 24.81
N PRO A 253 11.54 6.37 26.01
CA PRO A 253 10.76 5.97 27.17
C PRO A 253 9.73 7.03 27.54
N LYS A 254 8.57 6.61 28.10
CA LYS A 254 7.48 7.51 28.47
C LYS A 254 7.92 8.63 29.42
N GLU A 255 8.84 8.36 30.31
CA GLU A 255 9.37 9.32 31.30
C GLU A 255 10.16 10.48 30.64
N ALA A 256 10.73 10.24 29.48
CA ALA A 256 11.48 11.27 28.74
C ALA A 256 10.58 12.36 28.14
N PHE A 257 9.29 12.09 27.96
CA PHE A 257 8.33 13.05 27.41
C PHE A 257 7.88 14.11 28.43
N SER A 258 7.96 13.81 29.72
CA SER A 258 7.49 14.72 30.79
C SER A 258 8.46 15.85 31.14
N THR A 259 9.71 15.76 30.70
CA THR A 259 10.79 16.66 31.13
C THR A 259 11.43 17.50 30.03
N SER A 260 11.10 17.26 28.76
CA SER A 260 11.66 18.03 27.66
C SER A 260 10.57 18.61 26.76
N SER A 261 10.58 19.92 26.62
CA SER A 261 9.88 20.69 25.57
C SER A 261 10.47 20.39 24.17
N SER A 262 10.94 19.17 23.92
CA SER A 262 11.58 18.83 22.65
C SER A 262 10.51 18.51 21.60
N SER A 263 10.21 19.52 20.81
CA SER A 263 9.47 19.48 19.55
C SER A 263 10.10 18.60 18.46
N SER A 264 11.21 17.93 18.71
CA SER A 264 11.91 17.11 17.72
C SER A 264 12.00 15.67 18.18
N SER A 265 10.96 14.89 17.87
CA SER A 265 11.01 13.43 17.91
C SER A 265 10.67 12.89 16.51
N PHE A 266 11.11 11.68 16.20
CA PHE A 266 10.81 11.00 14.95
C PHE A 266 9.31 11.09 14.58
N ALA A 267 8.40 10.76 15.52
CA ALA A 267 6.97 10.79 15.29
C ALA A 267 6.42 12.23 15.14
N ALA A 268 6.96 13.21 15.89
CA ALA A 268 6.58 14.61 15.74
C ALA A 268 6.95 15.14 14.37
N GLY A 269 8.21 14.91 13.93
CA GLY A 269 8.68 15.33 12.63
C GLY A 269 7.87 14.73 11.46
N PHE A 270 7.46 13.47 11.60
CA PHE A 270 6.57 12.86 10.63
C PHE A 270 5.16 13.47 10.64
N ALA A 271 4.59 13.65 11.83
CA ALA A 271 3.27 14.26 11.97
C ALA A 271 3.23 15.69 11.39
N ASP A 272 4.25 16.49 11.66
CA ASP A 272 4.37 17.86 11.11
C ASP A 272 4.45 17.86 9.58
N ALA A 273 5.16 16.90 8.98
CA ALA A 273 5.26 16.78 7.53
C ALA A 273 3.92 16.42 6.86
N VAL A 274 3.10 15.54 7.48
CA VAL A 274 1.87 15.03 6.84
C VAL A 274 0.59 15.75 7.27
N ARG A 275 0.61 16.52 8.35
CA ARG A 275 -0.54 17.26 8.87
C ARG A 275 -1.22 18.17 7.84
N PRO A 276 -0.49 18.91 6.99
CA PRO A 276 -1.12 19.74 5.96
C PRO A 276 -1.98 18.91 4.98
N ILE A 277 -1.54 17.69 4.60
CA ILE A 277 -2.34 16.80 3.75
C ILE A 277 -3.67 16.46 4.42
N GLN A 278 -3.64 16.04 5.70
CA GLN A 278 -4.85 15.74 6.44
C GLN A 278 -5.78 16.95 6.49
N THR A 279 -5.25 18.14 6.80
CA THR A 279 -6.03 19.40 6.86
C THR A 279 -6.69 19.72 5.52
N ILE A 280 -5.96 19.56 4.40
CA ILE A 280 -6.51 19.76 3.06
C ILE A 280 -7.67 18.79 2.81
N CYS A 281 -7.49 17.49 3.10
CA CYS A 281 -8.51 16.47 2.89
C CYS A 281 -9.77 16.71 3.74
N GLU A 282 -9.61 17.00 5.03
CA GLU A 282 -10.74 17.28 5.93
C GLU A 282 -11.50 18.56 5.55
N THR A 283 -10.77 19.61 5.15
CA THR A 283 -11.37 20.84 4.66
C THR A 283 -12.12 20.64 3.35
N PHE A 284 -11.56 19.80 2.46
CA PHE A 284 -12.21 19.46 1.20
C PHE A 284 -13.53 18.73 1.43
N VAL A 285 -13.57 17.72 2.32
CA VAL A 285 -14.80 16.98 2.65
C VAL A 285 -15.87 17.92 3.19
N LYS A 286 -15.55 18.83 4.12
CA LYS A 286 -16.53 19.82 4.65
C LYS A 286 -17.12 20.69 3.55
N ARG A 287 -16.27 21.18 2.61
CA ARG A 287 -16.77 22.01 1.48
C ARG A 287 -17.62 21.22 0.51
N TRP A 288 -17.28 19.94 0.28
CA TRP A 288 -18.06 19.04 -0.58
C TRP A 288 -19.48 18.82 -0.05
N GLU A 289 -19.63 18.69 1.26
CA GLU A 289 -20.93 18.55 1.91
C GLU A 289 -21.73 19.85 1.94
N ASP A 290 -21.05 21.00 2.09
CA ASP A 290 -21.70 22.34 2.11
C ASP A 290 -22.14 22.80 0.73
N ASP A 291 -21.50 22.33 -0.36
CA ASP A 291 -21.82 22.70 -1.73
C ASP A 291 -22.99 21.87 -2.26
N SER A 292 -24.21 22.21 -1.79
CA SER A 292 -25.47 21.60 -2.22
C SER A 292 -25.80 21.82 -3.72
N SER A 293 -24.96 22.58 -4.44
CA SER A 293 -25.07 22.77 -5.89
C SER A 293 -24.34 21.68 -6.70
N SER A 294 -23.54 20.84 -6.05
CA SER A 294 -22.90 19.71 -6.72
C SER A 294 -23.98 18.72 -7.18
N SER A 295 -23.96 18.35 -8.44
CA SER A 295 -24.88 17.36 -9.02
C SER A 295 -24.65 15.93 -8.48
N SER A 296 -23.63 15.73 -7.65
CA SER A 296 -23.31 14.46 -7.00
C SER A 296 -24.15 14.23 -5.76
N THR A 297 -24.89 13.14 -5.75
CA THR A 297 -25.67 12.68 -4.58
C THR A 297 -24.84 11.89 -3.57
N ALA A 298 -23.57 11.60 -3.89
CA ALA A 298 -22.71 10.77 -3.08
C ALA A 298 -22.09 11.55 -1.90
N SER A 299 -22.21 11.02 -0.70
CA SER A 299 -21.45 11.52 0.45
C SER A 299 -19.97 11.15 0.34
N LEU A 300 -19.08 12.04 0.81
CA LEU A 300 -17.63 11.87 0.75
C LEU A 300 -17.06 11.77 2.17
N GLU A 301 -16.12 10.85 2.37
CA GLU A 301 -15.47 10.65 3.67
C GLU A 301 -13.95 10.46 3.52
N TYR A 302 -13.17 11.30 4.21
CA TYR A 302 -11.74 11.06 4.40
C TYR A 302 -11.52 10.09 5.55
N ILE A 303 -10.96 8.91 5.25
CA ILE A 303 -10.75 7.86 6.25
C ILE A 303 -9.35 7.82 6.83
N GLY A 304 -8.42 8.59 6.31
CA GLY A 304 -7.07 8.73 6.84
C GLY A 304 -5.98 8.57 5.80
N LEU A 305 -4.75 8.57 6.28
CA LEU A 305 -3.57 8.25 5.47
C LEU A 305 -2.94 6.93 5.93
N ASP A 306 -2.32 6.22 5.00
CA ASP A 306 -1.41 5.13 5.32
C ASP A 306 -0.02 5.73 5.56
N ALA A 307 0.40 5.69 6.81
CA ALA A 307 1.67 6.24 7.27
C ALA A 307 2.86 5.30 7.03
N SER A 308 2.71 4.29 6.19
CA SER A 308 3.83 3.42 5.82
C SER A 308 4.93 4.20 5.12
N PHE A 309 6.17 3.86 5.44
CA PHE A 309 7.30 4.32 4.66
C PHE A 309 7.43 3.48 3.40
N ASN A 310 7.22 4.12 2.26
CA ASN A 310 7.21 3.52 0.93
C ASN A 310 8.36 4.08 0.09
N PRO A 311 9.22 3.24 -0.51
CA PRO A 311 10.37 3.69 -1.26
C PRO A 311 9.97 4.34 -2.60
N SER A 312 10.90 5.13 -3.14
CA SER A 312 10.99 5.44 -4.57
C SER A 312 12.08 4.58 -5.23
N LEU A 313 12.12 4.60 -6.56
CA LEU A 313 13.08 3.80 -7.34
C LEU A 313 14.53 4.34 -7.28
N ASP A 314 14.73 5.54 -6.77
CA ASP A 314 16.05 6.16 -6.64
C ASP A 314 16.72 5.79 -5.30
N ASP A 315 18.04 5.99 -5.24
CA ASP A 315 18.84 5.68 -4.03
C ASP A 315 18.46 6.57 -2.82
N GLU A 316 18.00 7.79 -3.05
CA GLU A 316 17.64 8.73 -1.99
C GLU A 316 16.34 8.34 -1.29
N GLY A 317 15.40 7.76 -2.05
CA GLY A 317 14.12 7.32 -1.53
C GLY A 317 14.08 5.87 -1.05
N SER A 318 15.21 5.16 -1.00
CA SER A 318 15.26 3.78 -0.49
C SER A 318 14.97 3.71 1.01
N VAL A 319 13.97 2.92 1.40
CA VAL A 319 13.65 2.63 2.81
C VAL A 319 14.75 1.82 3.47
N ALA A 320 15.31 0.83 2.76
CA ALA A 320 16.42 0.04 3.29
C ALA A 320 17.67 0.89 3.55
N ALA A 321 18.04 1.78 2.61
CA ALA A 321 19.16 2.69 2.79
C ALA A 321 18.92 3.70 3.93
N ALA A 322 17.67 4.16 4.11
CA ALA A 322 17.31 4.99 5.23
C ALA A 322 17.54 4.29 6.59
N VAL A 323 17.13 3.02 6.72
CA VAL A 323 17.36 2.24 7.95
C VAL A 323 18.86 2.05 8.24
N GLU A 324 19.69 1.94 7.21
CA GLU A 324 21.15 1.74 7.34
C GLU A 324 21.89 2.97 7.95
N VAL A 325 21.27 4.15 8.08
CA VAL A 325 21.89 5.30 8.76
C VAL A 325 21.93 5.13 10.29
N LEU A 326 21.16 4.19 10.84
CA LEU A 326 21.12 3.92 12.28
C LEU A 326 22.38 3.22 12.76
N LYS A 327 22.95 3.72 13.86
CA LYS A 327 24.19 3.17 14.49
C LYS A 327 24.04 1.73 14.94
N GLU A 328 22.81 1.32 15.27
CA GLU A 328 22.48 -0.02 15.71
C GLU A 328 22.29 -1.01 14.54
N VAL A 329 22.42 -0.55 13.28
CA VAL A 329 22.38 -1.38 12.07
C VAL A 329 23.75 -1.39 11.34
N PRO A 330 24.86 -1.74 12.04
CA PRO A 330 26.22 -1.52 11.53
C PRO A 330 26.63 -2.41 10.36
N ARG A 331 25.85 -3.47 10.07
CA ARG A 331 26.11 -4.41 8.97
C ARG A 331 25.18 -4.23 7.79
N GLY A 332 24.37 -3.16 7.80
CA GLY A 332 23.35 -2.86 6.79
C GLY A 332 22.04 -3.59 7.03
N PHE A 333 21.04 -3.27 6.19
CA PHE A 333 19.72 -3.85 6.25
C PHE A 333 19.76 -5.38 6.05
N GLY A 334 18.92 -6.09 6.80
CA GLY A 334 18.92 -7.56 6.89
C GLY A 334 19.89 -8.10 7.96
N GLY A 335 20.85 -7.28 8.43
CA GLY A 335 21.76 -7.63 9.51
C GLY A 335 21.19 -7.40 10.92
N ALA A 336 22.01 -7.67 11.94
CA ALA A 336 21.66 -7.40 13.33
C ALA A 336 21.28 -5.93 13.52
N GLY A 337 20.21 -5.67 14.29
CA GLY A 337 19.64 -4.35 14.52
C GLY A 337 18.47 -4.00 13.61
N THR A 338 18.36 -4.59 12.41
CA THR A 338 17.26 -4.30 11.46
C THR A 338 15.89 -4.55 12.07
N ILE A 339 15.67 -5.69 12.73
CA ILE A 339 14.37 -6.04 13.35
C ILE A 339 14.03 -5.01 14.46
N ALA A 340 15.01 -4.65 15.31
CA ALA A 340 14.79 -3.67 16.37
C ALA A 340 14.46 -2.30 15.83
N ALA A 341 15.16 -1.84 14.78
CA ALA A 341 14.90 -0.57 14.11
C ALA A 341 13.49 -0.54 13.49
N THR A 342 13.13 -1.60 12.75
CA THR A 342 11.81 -1.73 12.12
C THR A 342 10.69 -1.76 13.16
N ALA A 343 10.87 -2.50 14.25
CA ALA A 343 9.91 -2.56 15.35
C ALA A 343 9.71 -1.18 16.00
N ALA A 344 10.78 -0.45 16.27
CA ALA A 344 10.72 0.89 16.87
C ALA A 344 9.96 1.87 15.97
N MET A 345 10.28 1.90 14.66
CA MET A 345 9.61 2.77 13.70
C MET A 345 8.11 2.40 13.54
N THR A 346 7.80 1.13 13.35
CA THR A 346 6.41 0.66 13.23
C THR A 346 5.61 1.01 14.49
N THR A 347 6.19 0.78 15.67
CA THR A 347 5.53 1.14 16.94
C THR A 347 5.32 2.65 17.04
N ALA A 348 6.32 3.46 16.68
CA ALA A 348 6.19 4.92 16.71
C ALA A 348 5.06 5.40 15.79
N ILE A 349 4.98 4.87 14.55
CA ILE A 349 3.87 5.17 13.62
C ILE A 349 2.53 4.80 14.25
N GLN A 350 2.38 3.56 14.68
CA GLN A 350 1.07 3.02 15.07
C GLN A 350 0.57 3.55 16.43
N THR A 351 1.47 3.97 17.32
CA THR A 351 1.10 4.37 18.69
C THR A 351 1.26 5.85 18.98
N ARG A 352 2.04 6.60 18.19
CA ARG A 352 2.29 8.03 18.43
C ARG A 352 1.60 8.94 17.43
N LEU A 353 1.46 8.53 16.18
CA LEU A 353 0.77 9.36 15.19
C LEU A 353 -0.73 9.51 15.47
N PRO A 354 -1.51 8.44 15.76
CA PRO A 354 -2.89 8.59 16.19
C PRO A 354 -2.98 9.16 17.63
N GLY A 355 -4.16 9.33 18.13
CA GLY A 355 -4.41 9.78 19.50
C GLY A 355 -4.41 11.31 19.64
N ASN A 356 -5.15 11.78 20.62
CA ASN A 356 -5.25 13.21 20.92
C ASN A 356 -4.26 13.57 22.04
N GLN A 357 -3.51 14.66 21.85
CA GLN A 357 -2.63 15.22 22.87
C GLN A 357 -3.36 15.53 24.20
N ASN A 358 -4.69 15.65 24.16
CA ASN A 358 -5.52 16.06 25.29
C ASN A 358 -5.97 14.91 26.20
N GLU A 359 -5.96 13.65 25.73
CA GLU A 359 -6.46 12.51 26.52
C GLU A 359 -5.35 11.77 27.26
N ASP A 360 -4.20 11.52 26.59
CA ASP A 360 -3.05 10.81 27.17
C ASP A 360 -1.71 11.56 27.04
N GLY A 361 -1.70 12.72 26.40
CA GLY A 361 -0.49 13.56 26.21
C GLY A 361 0.54 13.01 25.21
N PHE A 362 0.22 11.97 24.41
CA PHE A 362 1.20 11.22 23.63
C PHE A 362 0.91 11.09 22.13
N GLY A 363 -0.22 11.56 21.63
CA GLY A 363 -0.61 11.43 20.23
C GLY A 363 -0.51 12.73 19.44
N PHE A 364 -0.38 12.62 18.11
CA PHE A 364 -0.28 13.75 17.18
C PHE A 364 -1.56 14.01 16.40
N GLY A 365 -2.63 13.22 16.60
CA GLY A 365 -3.95 13.42 15.97
C GLY A 365 -3.98 13.15 14.48
N ILE A 366 -3.07 12.31 13.97
CA ILE A 366 -3.08 11.89 12.57
C ILE A 366 -4.05 10.72 12.40
N LYS A 367 -5.01 10.87 11.48
CA LYS A 367 -5.99 9.83 11.15
C LYS A 367 -5.34 8.77 10.26
N LEU A 368 -5.17 7.56 10.81
CA LEU A 368 -4.49 6.46 10.13
C LEU A 368 -5.47 5.45 9.54
N THR A 369 -5.07 4.89 8.39
CA THR A 369 -5.68 3.70 7.78
C THR A 369 -4.61 2.89 7.07
N GLY A 370 -4.89 1.64 6.69
CA GLY A 370 -3.96 0.83 5.90
C GLY A 370 -2.94 0.06 6.71
N TYR A 371 -1.72 -0.06 6.20
CA TYR A 371 -0.65 -0.90 6.76
C TYR A 371 0.08 -0.27 7.95
N ASN A 372 0.48 0.98 7.83
CA ASN A 372 1.21 1.75 8.85
C ASN A 372 2.50 1.08 9.34
N GLY A 373 3.38 0.75 8.41
CA GLY A 373 4.65 0.07 8.67
C GLY A 373 5.75 0.48 7.68
N LEU A 374 6.75 -0.38 7.48
CA LEU A 374 7.75 -0.20 6.45
C LEU A 374 7.38 -1.07 5.25
N MET A 375 7.29 -0.47 4.07
CA MET A 375 7.17 -1.20 2.82
C MET A 375 8.56 -1.61 2.34
N LEU A 376 8.70 -2.89 2.04
CA LEU A 376 9.97 -3.48 1.63
C LEU A 376 9.80 -4.23 0.29
N PRO A 377 9.31 -3.54 -0.76
CA PRO A 377 9.15 -4.16 -2.08
C PRO A 377 10.53 -4.32 -2.72
N LEU A 378 11.01 -5.57 -2.82
CA LEU A 378 12.37 -5.88 -3.22
C LEU A 378 12.75 -5.30 -4.58
N CYS A 379 11.84 -5.34 -5.54
CA CYS A 379 12.06 -4.78 -6.87
C CYS A 379 11.57 -3.34 -7.04
N GLU A 380 11.11 -2.66 -5.97
CA GLU A 380 10.75 -1.24 -5.99
C GLU A 380 11.67 -0.40 -5.07
N ASP A 381 12.68 -1.04 -4.42
CA ASP A 381 13.67 -0.39 -3.57
C ASP A 381 15.08 -0.75 -4.06
N GLN A 382 15.81 0.26 -4.54
CA GLN A 382 17.13 0.07 -5.14
C GLN A 382 18.11 -0.63 -4.19
N ARG A 383 18.10 -0.28 -2.89
CA ARG A 383 19.00 -0.88 -1.91
C ARG A 383 18.65 -2.32 -1.58
N LEU A 384 17.35 -2.65 -1.46
CA LEU A 384 16.91 -4.05 -1.27
C LEU A 384 17.35 -4.91 -2.45
N ALA A 385 17.13 -4.43 -3.68
CA ALA A 385 17.55 -5.14 -4.90
C ALA A 385 19.06 -5.36 -4.95
N GLN A 386 19.88 -4.39 -4.56
CA GLN A 386 21.33 -4.52 -4.46
C GLN A 386 21.74 -5.55 -3.38
N LEU A 387 21.10 -5.53 -2.22
CA LEU A 387 21.39 -6.48 -1.13
C LEU A 387 21.07 -7.92 -1.55
N ALA A 388 19.92 -8.14 -2.19
CA ALA A 388 19.54 -9.44 -2.74
C ALA A 388 20.51 -9.88 -3.85
N SER A 389 20.87 -8.98 -4.77
CA SER A 389 21.81 -9.26 -5.86
C SER A 389 23.22 -9.64 -5.36
N ASN A 390 23.62 -9.11 -4.20
CA ASN A 390 24.89 -9.43 -3.54
C ASN A 390 24.80 -10.63 -2.58
N GLY A 391 23.67 -11.33 -2.51
CA GLY A 391 23.45 -12.47 -1.63
C GLY A 391 23.41 -12.12 -0.13
N LYS A 392 23.14 -10.87 0.20
CA LYS A 392 23.06 -10.35 1.58
C LYS A 392 21.63 -10.27 2.12
N LEU A 393 20.63 -10.52 1.27
CA LEU A 393 19.22 -10.53 1.64
C LEU A 393 18.56 -11.77 1.06
N ARG A 394 17.82 -12.48 1.87
CA ARG A 394 17.11 -13.73 1.53
C ARG A 394 15.62 -13.57 1.82
N MET A 395 14.80 -14.49 1.32
CA MET A 395 13.37 -14.56 1.61
C MET A 395 13.10 -14.64 3.13
N THR A 396 13.90 -15.44 3.85
CA THR A 396 13.78 -15.58 5.31
C THR A 396 14.08 -14.29 6.07
N ASP A 397 14.97 -13.44 5.56
CA ASP A 397 15.29 -12.16 6.20
C ASP A 397 14.09 -11.19 6.05
N LEU A 398 13.44 -11.16 4.88
CA LEU A 398 12.21 -10.40 4.64
C LEU A 398 11.05 -10.90 5.52
N LEU A 399 10.88 -12.22 5.63
CA LEU A 399 9.85 -12.83 6.49
C LEU A 399 10.09 -12.47 7.97
N ASN A 400 11.35 -12.51 8.43
CA ASN A 400 11.71 -12.11 9.79
C ASN A 400 11.36 -10.64 10.06
N VAL A 401 11.67 -9.74 9.13
CA VAL A 401 11.30 -8.32 9.27
C VAL A 401 9.77 -8.15 9.23
N SER A 402 9.07 -8.93 8.41
CA SER A 402 7.59 -8.95 8.36
C SER A 402 6.95 -9.33 9.69
N SER A 403 7.67 -9.99 10.60
CA SER A 403 7.18 -10.29 11.96
C SER A 403 6.95 -9.04 12.81
N VAL A 404 7.66 -7.94 12.55
CA VAL A 404 7.58 -6.65 13.28
C VAL A 404 7.13 -5.48 12.43
N CYS A 405 7.11 -5.63 11.10
CA CYS A 405 6.60 -4.68 10.12
C CYS A 405 5.11 -4.93 9.85
N GLY A 406 4.40 -3.95 9.33
CA GLY A 406 2.96 -4.03 9.04
C GLY A 406 2.61 -4.30 7.58
N VAL A 407 3.55 -4.70 6.69
CA VAL A 407 3.30 -4.79 5.25
C VAL A 407 3.43 -6.21 4.67
N GLY A 408 4.48 -6.95 5.01
CA GLY A 408 4.70 -8.33 4.52
C GLY A 408 5.81 -8.45 3.48
N ILE A 409 5.66 -9.44 2.58
CA ILE A 409 6.59 -9.74 1.47
C ILE A 409 6.08 -9.01 0.22
N ASP A 410 6.95 -8.28 -0.47
CA ASP A 410 6.50 -7.55 -1.64
C ASP A 410 7.49 -7.54 -2.79
N THR A 411 6.97 -7.70 -4.03
CA THR A 411 7.67 -7.69 -5.32
C THR A 411 8.96 -8.52 -5.34
N VAL A 412 8.91 -9.71 -4.75
CA VAL A 412 10.07 -10.60 -4.67
C VAL A 412 10.10 -11.56 -5.85
N PRO A 413 11.15 -11.55 -6.71
CA PRO A 413 11.28 -12.50 -7.80
C PRO A 413 11.69 -13.87 -7.28
N VAL A 414 10.99 -14.91 -7.74
CA VAL A 414 11.22 -16.32 -7.41
C VAL A 414 11.37 -17.14 -8.71
N PRO A 415 11.88 -18.39 -8.66
CA PRO A 415 12.00 -19.21 -9.86
C PRO A 415 10.69 -19.34 -10.63
N GLY A 416 10.77 -19.33 -11.96
CA GLY A 416 9.59 -19.48 -12.84
C GLY A 416 8.89 -20.84 -12.70
N ASP A 417 9.64 -21.86 -12.27
CA ASP A 417 9.19 -23.21 -11.94
C ASP A 417 9.09 -23.44 -10.41
N ALA A 418 8.87 -22.37 -9.64
CA ALA A 418 8.78 -22.43 -8.17
C ALA A 418 7.83 -23.54 -7.71
N ASN A 419 8.27 -24.28 -6.68
CA ASN A 419 7.50 -25.38 -6.14
C ASN A 419 6.20 -24.87 -5.50
N ILE A 420 5.06 -25.42 -5.91
CA ILE A 420 3.74 -25.04 -5.40
C ILE A 420 3.59 -25.28 -3.89
N ASP A 421 4.23 -26.29 -3.34
CA ASP A 421 4.16 -26.58 -1.90
C ASP A 421 4.96 -25.53 -1.10
N GLU A 422 6.11 -25.07 -1.63
CA GLU A 422 6.90 -23.98 -1.02
C GLU A 422 6.16 -22.64 -1.09
N LEU A 423 5.54 -22.31 -2.22
CA LEU A 423 4.71 -21.11 -2.35
C LEU A 423 3.51 -21.15 -1.40
N THR A 424 2.85 -22.32 -1.29
CA THR A 424 1.76 -22.54 -0.34
C THR A 424 2.20 -22.29 1.09
N SER A 425 3.37 -22.82 1.48
CA SER A 425 3.94 -22.64 2.81
C SER A 425 4.29 -21.18 3.09
N LEU A 426 4.90 -20.47 2.15
CA LEU A 426 5.18 -19.03 2.28
C LEU A 426 3.91 -18.21 2.52
N TYR A 427 2.83 -18.49 1.78
CA TYR A 427 1.57 -17.79 1.96
C TYR A 427 0.94 -18.06 3.34
N LEU A 428 1.02 -19.31 3.82
CA LEU A 428 0.57 -19.67 5.16
C LEU A 428 1.41 -19.01 6.25
N ASP A 429 2.73 -18.88 6.07
CA ASP A 429 3.61 -18.19 7.01
C ASP A 429 3.21 -16.71 7.14
N VAL A 430 2.99 -16.02 6.03
CA VAL A 430 2.56 -14.61 6.03
C VAL A 430 1.17 -14.46 6.65
N ALA A 431 0.21 -15.33 6.30
CA ALA A 431 -1.13 -15.32 6.88
C ALA A 431 -1.09 -15.63 8.39
N GLY A 432 -0.25 -16.58 8.81
CA GLY A 432 -0.03 -16.92 10.22
C GLY A 432 0.53 -15.76 11.03
N LEU A 433 1.49 -15.00 10.48
CA LEU A 433 2.00 -13.80 11.12
C LEU A 433 0.91 -12.70 11.21
N ALA A 434 0.12 -12.52 10.13
CA ALA A 434 -0.96 -11.54 10.10
C ALA A 434 -1.99 -11.80 11.20
N GLU A 435 -2.49 -13.02 11.30
CA GLU A 435 -3.49 -13.39 12.32
C GLU A 435 -2.90 -13.38 13.74
N ARG A 436 -1.68 -13.93 13.92
CA ARG A 436 -1.05 -14.00 15.25
C ARG A 436 -0.87 -12.63 15.87
N TRP A 437 -0.55 -11.62 15.08
CA TRP A 437 -0.28 -10.26 15.55
C TRP A 437 -1.41 -9.27 15.24
N ASN A 438 -2.53 -9.76 14.69
CA ASN A 438 -3.68 -8.94 14.29
C ASN A 438 -3.25 -7.70 13.50
N LYS A 439 -2.46 -7.92 12.46
CA LYS A 439 -1.92 -6.85 11.62
C LYS A 439 -2.10 -7.14 10.14
N PRO A 440 -2.26 -6.11 9.29
CA PRO A 440 -2.36 -6.31 7.84
C PRO A 440 -1.01 -6.80 7.29
N LEU A 441 -1.02 -7.90 6.53
CA LEU A 441 0.13 -8.37 5.76
C LEU A 441 -0.33 -8.83 4.38
N SER A 442 0.57 -8.66 3.40
CA SER A 442 0.41 -9.20 2.05
C SER A 442 1.67 -9.93 1.58
N CYS A 443 1.50 -10.78 0.59
CA CYS A 443 2.60 -11.50 -0.07
C CYS A 443 2.43 -11.36 -1.58
N ARG A 444 3.35 -10.64 -2.23
CA ARG A 444 3.41 -10.46 -3.68
C ARG A 444 4.76 -10.95 -4.18
N VAL A 445 4.76 -12.09 -4.88
CA VAL A 445 5.95 -12.70 -5.47
C VAL A 445 5.81 -12.79 -6.98
N PHE A 446 6.93 -12.77 -7.69
CA PHE A 446 7.01 -12.88 -9.14
C PHE A 446 7.73 -14.17 -9.53
N PRO A 447 7.01 -15.27 -9.84
CA PRO A 447 7.64 -16.38 -10.55
C PRO A 447 8.10 -15.89 -11.92
N VAL A 448 9.43 -15.83 -12.15
CA VAL A 448 10.01 -15.25 -13.37
C VAL A 448 10.26 -16.35 -14.38
N PRO A 449 9.54 -16.42 -15.51
CA PRO A 449 9.67 -17.48 -16.50
C PRO A 449 11.12 -17.65 -16.97
N ASN A 450 11.57 -18.92 -17.07
CA ASN A 450 12.92 -19.30 -17.53
C ASN A 450 14.08 -18.77 -16.65
N LYS A 451 13.82 -18.34 -15.43
CA LYS A 451 14.84 -17.93 -14.45
C LYS A 451 14.86 -18.89 -13.26
N THR A 452 16.06 -19.12 -12.75
CA THR A 452 16.34 -19.95 -11.58
C THR A 452 16.97 -19.11 -10.48
N VAL A 453 17.13 -19.67 -9.28
CA VAL A 453 17.74 -18.98 -8.14
C VAL A 453 19.11 -18.41 -8.51
N GLY A 454 19.31 -17.13 -8.24
CA GLY A 454 20.56 -16.41 -8.52
C GLY A 454 20.63 -15.73 -9.89
N ASP A 455 19.71 -16.03 -10.82
CA ASP A 455 19.60 -15.33 -12.08
C ASP A 455 19.12 -13.89 -11.87
N MET A 456 19.61 -12.96 -12.69
CA MET A 456 19.09 -11.59 -12.71
C MET A 456 17.76 -11.53 -13.45
N THR A 457 16.81 -10.77 -12.88
CA THR A 457 15.59 -10.39 -13.60
C THR A 457 15.93 -9.44 -14.76
N THR A 458 15.02 -9.35 -15.71
CA THR A 458 15.14 -8.47 -16.88
C THR A 458 13.84 -7.73 -17.11
N PHE A 459 13.28 -7.18 -16.02
CA PHE A 459 12.05 -6.39 -16.11
C PHE A 459 12.30 -5.14 -16.95
N ASP A 460 11.44 -4.91 -17.92
CA ASP A 460 11.33 -3.66 -18.68
C ASP A 460 10.08 -2.93 -18.18
N SER A 461 10.22 -2.25 -17.04
CA SER A 461 9.12 -1.58 -16.36
C SER A 461 9.61 -0.29 -15.70
N PRO A 462 8.90 0.82 -15.87
CA PRO A 462 9.24 2.07 -15.19
C PRO A 462 8.98 2.02 -13.67
N PHE A 463 8.40 0.92 -13.17
CA PHE A 463 8.03 0.76 -11.77
C PHE A 463 8.92 -0.24 -11.02
N LEU A 464 9.88 -0.89 -11.70
CA LEU A 464 10.67 -1.96 -11.11
C LEU A 464 12.16 -1.81 -11.42
N VAL A 465 12.97 -2.10 -10.42
CA VAL A 465 14.41 -2.34 -10.57
C VAL A 465 14.69 -3.85 -10.67
N ASN A 466 15.76 -4.21 -11.36
CA ASN A 466 16.14 -5.60 -11.50
C ASN A 466 16.92 -6.12 -10.29
N SER A 467 16.65 -7.36 -9.91
CA SER A 467 17.27 -8.05 -8.79
C SER A 467 17.53 -9.52 -9.12
N LYS A 468 18.26 -10.20 -8.26
CA LYS A 468 18.38 -11.67 -8.35
C LYS A 468 17.09 -12.35 -7.91
N VAL A 469 16.77 -13.43 -8.60
CA VAL A 469 15.73 -14.38 -8.21
C VAL A 469 16.14 -15.06 -6.90
N LEU A 470 15.27 -14.98 -5.89
CA LEU A 470 15.51 -15.56 -4.57
C LEU A 470 14.95 -16.97 -4.45
N SER A 471 15.62 -17.80 -3.62
CA SER A 471 15.06 -19.09 -3.20
C SER A 471 13.89 -18.89 -2.23
N LEU A 472 12.88 -19.76 -2.32
CA LEU A 472 11.79 -19.83 -1.34
C LEU A 472 12.22 -20.51 -0.04
N SER A 473 13.22 -21.41 -0.09
CA SER A 473 13.59 -22.33 1.00
C SER A 473 14.88 -21.96 1.74
N SER A 474 15.48 -20.82 1.49
CA SER A 474 16.81 -20.49 2.06
C SER A 474 16.88 -19.11 2.68
#